data_0a41c7574b0e2ead3aa52b4e23153186
#
_entry.id   0a41c7574b0e2ead3aa52b4e23153186
#
_cell.length_a   1.000
_cell.length_b   1.000
_cell.length_c   1.000
_cell.angle_alpha   90.00
_cell.angle_beta   90.00
_cell.angle_gamma   90.00
#
_symmetry.space_group_name_H-M   'P 1'
#
loop_
_entity.id
_entity.type
_entity.pdbx_description
1 polymer ?
#
loop_
_entity_poly.entity_id
_entity_poly.type
_entity_poly.pdbx_seq_one_letter_code
_entity_poly.pdbx_strand_id
1 'polypeptide(L)'
;MRYAGQDRYRVLTCPFCGRLLEEPRTIEMRFGETTGGWCECGAVYAYDETGRMLGEAFNDALALLYNEDYDAAQNASETGYQEEIVSFDKRLGRYFRGPGAPGGGRGLLDRRPKYLFLKKTGKN
;
A
#
# COMPACT_ATOMS: atom_id res chain seq x y z
N MET A 1 13.90 -17.70 -13.38
CA MET A 1 13.95 -16.67 -14.08
C MET A 1 14.34 -15.52 -13.35
N ARG A 2 14.82 -14.62 -13.91
CA ARG A 2 15.17 -13.58 -13.27
C ARG A 2 14.62 -12.44 -13.84
N TYR A 3 14.25 -11.49 -13.13
CA TYR A 3 13.79 -10.27 -13.69
C TYR A 3 14.94 -9.34 -13.88
N ALA A 4 14.99 -8.76 -15.03
CA ALA A 4 15.86 -7.65 -15.23
C ALA A 4 15.39 -6.52 -14.35
N GLY A 5 16.24 -5.53 -14.13
CA GLY A 5 15.89 -4.44 -13.26
C GLY A 5 14.62 -3.75 -13.67
N GLN A 6 14.39 -3.59 -14.96
CA GLN A 6 13.22 -2.88 -15.39
C GLN A 6 11.94 -3.65 -15.14
N ASP A 7 12.01 -4.97 -15.04
CA ASP A 7 10.81 -5.73 -14.77
C ASP A 7 10.31 -5.47 -13.36
N ARG A 8 11.19 -5.11 -12.46
CA ARG A 8 10.80 -4.84 -11.09
C ARG A 8 9.83 -3.68 -11.00
N TYR A 9 9.88 -2.78 -11.95
CA TYR A 9 9.01 -1.62 -11.90
C TYR A 9 7.70 -1.85 -12.63
N ARG A 10 7.55 -3.02 -13.24
CA ARG A 10 6.33 -3.33 -13.97
C ARG A 10 5.41 -4.29 -13.23
N VAL A 11 5.83 -4.73 -12.06
CA VAL A 11 5.02 -5.60 -11.24
C VAL A 11 4.98 -5.03 -9.85
N LEU A 12 3.90 -5.30 -9.15
CA LEU A 12 3.76 -4.80 -7.80
C LEU A 12 4.61 -5.65 -6.87
N THR A 13 5.51 -4.99 -6.15
CA THR A 13 6.33 -5.67 -5.17
C THR A 13 6.15 -4.97 -3.83
N CYS A 14 6.36 -5.72 -2.77
CA CYS A 14 6.29 -5.15 -1.43
C CYS A 14 7.46 -4.21 -1.22
N PRO A 15 7.20 -2.95 -0.83
CA PRO A 15 8.30 -2.00 -0.65
C PRO A 15 9.18 -2.32 0.54
N PHE A 16 8.74 -3.20 1.42
CA PHE A 16 9.53 -3.53 2.60
C PHE A 16 10.43 -4.74 2.38
N CYS A 17 10.00 -5.73 1.61
CA CYS A 17 10.78 -6.95 1.46
C CYS A 17 11.09 -7.31 0.01
N GLY A 18 10.45 -6.66 -0.95
CA GLY A 18 10.74 -6.90 -2.35
C GLY A 18 10.04 -8.07 -2.99
N ARG A 19 9.20 -8.79 -2.25
CA ARG A 19 8.51 -9.94 -2.83
C ARG A 19 7.46 -9.48 -3.81
N LEU A 20 7.22 -10.30 -4.82
CA LEU A 20 6.13 -10.07 -5.74
C LEU A 20 4.83 -10.27 -4.99
N LEU A 21 3.85 -9.46 -5.32
CA LEU A 21 2.55 -9.52 -4.70
C LEU A 21 1.50 -9.91 -5.72
N GLU A 22 0.47 -10.57 -5.25
CA GLU A 22 -0.69 -10.85 -6.07
C GLU A 22 -1.49 -9.59 -6.24
N GLU A 23 -2.36 -9.62 -7.23
CA GLU A 23 -3.21 -8.46 -7.46
C GLU A 23 -4.10 -8.20 -6.25
N PRO A 24 -4.44 -6.94 -6.04
CA PRO A 24 -5.34 -6.62 -4.94
C PRO A 24 -6.67 -7.34 -5.10
N ARG A 25 -7.26 -7.68 -3.99
CA ARG A 25 -8.56 -8.32 -4.01
C ARG A 25 -9.45 -7.64 -3.01
N THR A 26 -10.74 -7.90 -3.15
CA THR A 26 -11.71 -7.36 -2.22
C THR A 26 -11.66 -8.14 -0.93
N ILE A 27 -11.55 -7.42 0.17
CA ILE A 27 -11.48 -8.00 1.49
C ILE A 27 -12.68 -7.51 2.27
N GLU A 28 -13.50 -8.43 2.76
CA GLU A 28 -14.63 -8.05 3.57
C GLU A 28 -14.16 -7.71 4.97
N MET A 29 -14.67 -6.62 5.51
CA MET A 29 -14.31 -6.17 6.83
C MET A 29 -15.59 -5.97 7.63
N ARG A 30 -15.40 -5.78 8.93
CA ARG A 30 -16.56 -5.63 9.81
C ARG A 30 -17.46 -4.49 9.37
N PHE A 31 -16.89 -3.42 8.92
CA PHE A 31 -17.67 -2.24 8.56
C PHE A 31 -17.53 -1.91 7.09
N GLY A 32 -17.52 -2.90 6.23
CA GLY A 32 -17.49 -2.64 4.81
C GLY A 32 -16.48 -3.52 4.11
N GLU A 33 -15.92 -2.98 3.04
CA GLU A 33 -14.96 -3.70 2.23
C GLU A 33 -13.79 -2.80 1.94
N THR A 34 -12.64 -3.41 1.70
CA THR A 34 -11.51 -2.68 1.14
C THR A 34 -10.90 -3.54 0.06
N THR A 35 -10.08 -2.92 -0.77
CA THR A 35 -9.33 -3.63 -1.78
C THR A 35 -7.87 -3.57 -1.38
N GLY A 36 -7.21 -4.71 -1.36
CA GLY A 36 -5.82 -4.73 -0.94
C GLY A 36 -5.31 -6.15 -0.78
N GLY A 37 -4.39 -6.32 0.15
CA GLY A 37 -3.82 -7.65 0.37
C GLY A 37 -2.77 -7.64 1.45
N TRP A 38 -2.08 -8.76 1.54
CA TRP A 38 -1.06 -8.99 2.56
C TRP A 38 0.20 -9.50 1.89
N CYS A 39 1.33 -9.25 2.52
CA CYS A 39 2.60 -9.83 2.14
C CYS A 39 3.06 -10.78 3.22
N GLU A 40 3.80 -11.81 2.82
CA GLU A 40 4.30 -12.76 3.78
C GLU A 40 5.23 -12.14 4.81
N CYS A 41 5.81 -10.99 4.49
CA CYS A 41 6.68 -10.32 5.44
C CYS A 41 5.92 -9.66 6.59
N GLY A 42 4.59 -9.68 6.52
CA GLY A 42 3.78 -9.04 7.56
C GLY A 42 3.18 -7.72 7.16
N ALA A 43 3.55 -7.21 6.00
CA ALA A 43 2.97 -5.97 5.52
C ALA A 43 1.55 -6.19 5.02
N VAL A 44 0.75 -5.14 5.11
CA VAL A 44 -0.59 -5.15 4.52
C VAL A 44 -0.67 -3.95 3.61
N TYR A 45 -1.63 -3.96 2.69
CA TYR A 45 -1.82 -2.77 1.90
C TYR A 45 -3.28 -2.59 1.53
N ALA A 46 -3.64 -1.34 1.29
CA ALA A 46 -4.94 -0.96 0.77
C ALA A 46 -4.72 -0.24 -0.55
N TYR A 47 -5.58 -0.52 -1.51
CA TYR A 47 -5.46 0.01 -2.86
C TYR A 47 -6.46 1.13 -3.04
N ASP A 48 -6.01 2.24 -3.56
CA ASP A 48 -6.87 3.39 -3.86
C ASP A 48 -6.76 3.66 -5.34
N GLU A 49 -7.78 3.24 -6.07
CA GLU A 49 -7.75 3.36 -7.52
C GLU A 49 -7.72 4.81 -7.97
N THR A 50 -8.34 5.71 -7.22
CA THR A 50 -8.41 7.10 -7.62
C THR A 50 -7.18 7.89 -7.22
N GLY A 51 -6.44 7.39 -6.25
CA GLY A 51 -5.28 8.11 -5.72
C GLY A 51 -5.66 9.29 -4.87
N ARG A 52 -6.95 9.49 -4.58
CA ARG A 52 -7.39 10.64 -3.82
C ARG A 52 -7.99 10.30 -2.47
N MET A 53 -8.08 9.03 -2.16
CA MET A 53 -8.71 8.59 -0.91
C MET A 53 -7.68 7.92 0.00
N LEU A 54 -6.49 8.51 0.05
CA LEU A 54 -5.43 7.91 0.85
C LEU A 54 -5.77 7.85 2.33
N GLY A 55 -6.56 8.81 2.81
CA GLY A 55 -6.96 8.75 4.21
C GLY A 55 -7.79 7.52 4.52
N GLU A 56 -8.72 7.19 3.64
CA GLU A 56 -9.50 5.97 3.82
C GLU A 56 -8.63 4.74 3.65
N ALA A 57 -7.75 4.77 2.66
CA ALA A 57 -6.85 3.64 2.46
C ALA A 57 -5.98 3.41 3.68
N PHE A 58 -5.51 4.49 4.29
CA PHE A 58 -4.71 4.37 5.49
C PHE A 58 -5.51 3.72 6.61
N ASN A 59 -6.74 4.16 6.81
CA ASN A 59 -7.58 3.58 7.86
C ASN A 59 -7.84 2.11 7.61
N ASP A 60 -8.11 1.75 6.35
CA ASP A 60 -8.35 0.36 6.01
C ASP A 60 -7.10 -0.49 6.23
N ALA A 61 -5.95 0.02 5.80
CA ALA A 61 -4.71 -0.71 5.98
C ALA A 61 -4.38 -0.88 7.46
N LEU A 62 -4.66 0.15 8.24
CA LEU A 62 -4.40 0.07 9.68
C LEU A 62 -5.29 -0.99 10.31
N ALA A 63 -6.55 -1.04 9.91
CA ALA A 63 -7.45 -2.08 10.41
C ALA A 63 -6.95 -3.46 10.02
N LEU A 64 -6.47 -3.62 8.80
CA LEU A 64 -5.94 -4.92 8.38
C LEU A 64 -4.69 -5.27 9.19
N LEU A 65 -3.84 -4.30 9.45
CA LEU A 65 -2.60 -4.54 10.16
C LEU A 65 -2.86 -5.05 11.57
N TYR A 66 -3.93 -4.59 12.18
CA TYR A 66 -4.27 -4.97 13.55
C TYR A 66 -5.44 -5.94 13.60
N ASN A 67 -5.74 -6.60 12.48
CA ASN A 67 -6.76 -7.65 12.41
C ASN A 67 -8.14 -7.16 12.85
N GLU A 68 -8.44 -5.92 12.49
CA GLU A 68 -9.71 -5.28 12.82
C GLU A 68 -9.94 -5.12 14.31
N ASP A 69 -8.86 -5.08 15.06
CA ASP A 69 -8.93 -4.64 16.45
C ASP A 69 -8.89 -3.13 16.43
N TYR A 70 -10.06 -2.52 16.39
CA TYR A 70 -10.11 -1.08 16.18
C TYR A 70 -9.57 -0.28 17.35
N ASP A 71 -9.65 -0.84 18.55
CA ASP A 71 -9.02 -0.17 19.68
C ASP A 71 -7.51 -0.16 19.54
N ALA A 72 -6.94 -1.29 19.15
CA ALA A 72 -5.50 -1.34 18.95
C ALA A 72 -5.08 -0.43 17.82
N ALA A 73 -5.86 -0.39 16.75
CA ALA A 73 -5.53 0.45 15.61
C ALA A 73 -5.58 1.92 15.98
N GLN A 74 -6.60 2.32 16.73
CA GLN A 74 -6.72 3.72 17.13
C GLN A 74 -5.63 4.14 18.09
N ASN A 75 -5.14 3.21 18.88
CA ASN A 75 -4.11 3.53 19.85
C ASN A 75 -2.71 3.29 19.33
N ALA A 76 -2.57 2.87 18.08
CA ALA A 76 -1.27 2.62 17.51
C ALA A 76 -0.52 3.94 17.37
N SER A 77 0.73 3.96 17.81
CA SER A 77 1.52 5.17 17.66
C SER A 77 2.20 5.13 16.31
N GLU A 78 2.59 6.30 15.83
CA GLU A 78 3.27 6.38 14.56
C GLU A 78 4.57 5.62 14.54
N THR A 79 5.13 5.35 15.69
CA THR A 79 6.36 4.57 15.73
C THR A 79 6.09 3.07 15.74
N GLY A 80 4.82 2.67 15.81
CA GLY A 80 4.48 1.25 15.86
C GLY A 80 4.36 0.60 14.50
N TYR A 81 4.42 1.39 13.44
CA TYR A 81 4.35 0.85 12.09
C TYR A 81 5.13 1.74 11.15
N GLN A 82 5.44 1.17 9.99
CA GLN A 82 6.07 1.89 8.90
C GLN A 82 5.07 2.04 7.78
N GLU A 83 5.15 3.13 7.05
CA GLU A 83 4.24 3.39 5.96
C GLU A 83 5.02 3.64 4.69
N GLU A 84 4.55 3.05 3.59
CA GLU A 84 5.10 3.31 2.27
C GLU A 84 3.96 3.41 1.29
N ILE A 85 4.09 4.29 0.33
CA ILE A 85 3.08 4.44 -0.70
C ILE A 85 3.73 4.12 -2.02
N VAL A 86 3.02 3.34 -2.84
CA VAL A 86 3.48 2.99 -4.18
C VAL A 86 2.42 3.49 -5.15
N SER A 87 2.83 4.25 -6.14
CA SER A 87 1.94 4.77 -7.18
C SER A 87 2.13 3.99 -8.45
N PHE A 88 1.07 3.82 -9.23
CA PHE A 88 1.15 3.16 -10.51
C PHE A 88 0.89 4.16 -11.61
N ASP A 89 1.80 4.24 -12.57
CA ASP A 89 1.63 5.13 -13.72
C ASP A 89 1.15 4.30 -14.89
N LYS A 90 -0.11 4.49 -15.27
CA LYS A 90 -0.70 3.68 -16.34
C LYS A 90 -0.06 3.94 -17.67
N ARG A 91 0.37 5.17 -17.91
CA ARG A 91 0.98 5.46 -19.20
C ARG A 91 2.29 4.75 -19.37
N LEU A 92 3.07 4.68 -18.30
CA LEU A 92 4.38 4.04 -18.36
C LEU A 92 4.29 2.56 -18.01
N GLY A 93 3.18 2.13 -17.39
CA GLY A 93 3.05 0.75 -16.95
C GLY A 93 4.02 0.42 -15.85
N ARG A 94 4.31 1.36 -14.97
CA ARG A 94 5.36 1.18 -13.98
C ARG A 94 4.89 1.65 -12.62
N TYR A 95 5.46 1.03 -11.59
CA TYR A 95 5.20 1.39 -10.20
C TYR A 95 6.33 2.26 -9.69
N PHE A 96 5.98 3.26 -8.89
CA PHE A 96 6.96 4.15 -8.28
C PHE A 96 6.70 4.25 -6.80
N ARG A 97 7.75 4.37 -6.01
CA ARG A 97 7.57 4.61 -4.60
C ARG A 97 7.23 6.07 -4.38
N GLY A 98 6.38 6.30 -3.38
CA GLY A 98 6.00 7.65 -3.02
C GLY A 98 4.64 8.01 -3.52
N PRO A 99 4.05 9.05 -2.94
CA PRO A 99 2.68 9.44 -3.27
C PRO A 99 2.58 10.25 -4.53
N GLY A 100 3.68 10.80 -5.02
CA GLY A 100 3.61 11.68 -6.17
C GLY A 100 4.34 11.11 -7.34
N ALA A 101 4.17 11.75 -8.47
CA ALA A 101 4.83 11.33 -9.67
C ALA A 101 6.30 11.73 -9.62
N PRO A 102 7.16 10.86 -10.11
CA PRO A 102 8.54 11.29 -10.31
C PRO A 102 8.54 12.48 -11.26
N GLY A 103 9.34 13.44 -10.96
CA GLY A 103 9.44 14.57 -11.84
C GLY A 103 8.49 15.69 -11.49
N GLY A 104 7.87 15.63 -10.33
CA GLY A 104 7.19 16.81 -9.87
C GLY A 104 5.70 16.83 -10.00
N GLY A 105 5.07 15.71 -10.01
CA GLY A 105 3.63 15.72 -9.99
C GLY A 105 3.11 16.40 -8.75
N ARG A 106 1.94 17.08 -8.89
CA ARG A 106 1.38 17.70 -7.76
C ARG A 106 0.39 16.81 -7.12
N GLY A 107 0.41 16.73 -5.82
CA GLY A 107 -0.48 15.85 -5.09
C GLY A 107 -1.94 16.07 -5.41
N LEU A 108 -2.33 17.33 -5.54
CA LEU A 108 -3.72 17.62 -5.79
C LEU A 108 -4.20 17.10 -7.12
N LEU A 109 -3.34 17.03 -8.10
CA LEU A 109 -3.72 16.62 -9.43
C LEU A 109 -3.33 15.19 -9.74
N ASP A 110 -2.70 14.54 -8.80
CA ASP A 110 -2.21 13.18 -9.03
C ASP A 110 -3.35 12.20 -8.80
N ARG A 111 -3.84 11.62 -9.88
CA ARG A 111 -4.92 10.65 -9.79
C ARG A 111 -4.46 9.25 -10.10
N ARG A 112 -3.18 8.99 -9.96
CA ARG A 112 -2.69 7.66 -10.19
C ARG A 112 -3.15 6.74 -9.11
N PRO A 113 -3.44 5.48 -9.45
CA PRO A 113 -3.74 4.50 -8.42
C PRO A 113 -2.61 4.39 -7.43
N LYS A 114 -2.94 4.20 -6.17
CA LYS A 114 -1.95 4.13 -5.11
C LYS A 114 -2.19 2.93 -4.24
N TYR A 115 -1.10 2.39 -3.74
CA TYR A 115 -1.10 1.26 -2.83
C TYR A 115 -0.46 1.73 -1.55
N LEU A 116 -1.22 1.78 -0.48
CA LEU A 116 -0.70 2.25 0.79
C LEU A 116 -0.34 1.06 1.65
N PHE A 117 0.94 0.91 1.93
CA PHE A 117 1.47 -0.24 2.66
C PHE A 117 1.78 0.13 4.09
N LEU A 118 1.43 -0.74 5.01
CA LEU A 118 1.80 -0.60 6.42
C LEU A 118 2.42 -1.90 6.89
N LYS A 119 3.40 -1.79 7.76
CA LYS A 119 4.04 -2.94 8.37
C LYS A 119 4.42 -2.58 9.78
N LYS A 120 4.14 -3.46 10.74
CA LYS A 120 4.51 -3.20 12.11
C LYS A 120 6.02 -3.11 12.24
N THR A 121 6.47 -2.15 13.05
CA THR A 121 7.89 -2.05 13.33
C THR A 121 8.23 -2.95 14.50
N GLY A 122 9.45 -3.09 14.73
CA GLY A 122 9.90 -3.71 15.90
C GLY A 122 9.79 -5.18 15.84
N LYS A 123 10.02 -5.65 16.88
CA LYS A 123 10.06 -6.81 17.04
C LYS A 123 8.98 -7.29 17.48
N ASN A 124 8.45 -7.51 17.46
CA ASN A 124 7.52 -8.04 17.87
C ASN A 124 7.04 -8.45 17.76
#